data_21b027045df278aea2a8ae3f5b66e817
#
_entry.id   21b027045df278aea2a8ae3f5b66e817
#
_cell.length_a   1.000
_cell.length_b   1.000
_cell.length_c   1.000
_cell.angle_alpha   90.00
_cell.angle_beta   90.00
_cell.angle_gamma   90.00
#
_symmetry.space_group_name_H-M   'P 1'
#
loop_
_entity.id
_entity.type
_entity.pdbx_description
1 polymer ?
#
loop_
_entity_poly.entity_id
_entity_poly.type
_entity_poly.pdbx_seq_one_letter_code
_entity_poly.pdbx_strand_id
1 'polypeptide(L)'
;DNENLVRYTSAAVTGLQFIVAIVLWRKFDPSNGSMQFMERYEWIPSLNISYILGVDGLSLPMVLLTAMLFFIGVFVSWNIKKAVKGYFALYLLLNAGVVGVFLSLDFFLFYIFWEVMLLPMYFLIGMWGGPQREYAAIKFFLYTLFGSVLMLIGILGLYFTCGKTFDILLIMERAPEALDGVLWWGMSAAKVIWVLVFIGFAIKVPVFPFHTWLPLAHVEAPTAISVLLAGILLKLGVYGIIRVNYGIMPDQVYWFAGGLAFLGLVNVLWGGLCAL
;
A
#
# COMPACT_ATOMS: atom_id res chain seq x y z
N ASP A 1 -22.23 -24.75 13.53
CA ASP A 1 -22.23 -23.70 12.51
C ASP A 1 -22.28 -22.35 13.18
N ASN A 2 -21.08 -21.75 13.30
CA ASN A 2 -20.97 -20.58 14.13
C ASN A 2 -20.59 -19.35 13.29
N GLU A 3 -21.44 -18.97 12.32
CA GLU A 3 -21.24 -17.75 11.54
C GLU A 3 -21.21 -16.51 12.45
N ASN A 4 -22.05 -16.49 13.48
CA ASN A 4 -22.04 -15.42 14.45
C ASN A 4 -20.72 -15.38 15.26
N LEU A 5 -20.14 -16.55 15.59
CA LEU A 5 -18.83 -16.60 16.24
C LEU A 5 -17.75 -15.94 15.35
N VAL A 6 -17.76 -16.22 14.05
CA VAL A 6 -16.80 -15.60 13.11
C VAL A 6 -16.97 -14.07 13.06
N ARG A 7 -18.22 -13.57 13.06
CA ARG A 7 -18.48 -12.12 13.09
C ARG A 7 -17.98 -11.50 14.41
N TYR A 8 -18.29 -12.10 15.54
CA TYR A 8 -17.86 -11.60 16.85
C TYR A 8 -16.34 -11.68 17.03
N THR A 9 -15.69 -12.76 16.58
CA THR A 9 -14.22 -12.87 16.65
C THR A 9 -13.55 -11.84 15.76
N SER A 10 -14.07 -11.60 14.55
CA SER A 10 -13.55 -10.57 13.65
C SER A 10 -13.73 -9.16 14.25
N ALA A 11 -14.87 -8.88 14.88
CA ALA A 11 -15.10 -7.61 15.57
C ALA A 11 -14.17 -7.45 16.78
N ALA A 12 -13.96 -8.52 17.56
CA ALA A 12 -13.05 -8.49 18.71
C ALA A 12 -11.59 -8.24 18.30
N VAL A 13 -11.10 -8.94 17.25
CA VAL A 13 -9.73 -8.80 16.76
C VAL A 13 -9.49 -7.39 16.17
N THR A 14 -10.39 -6.90 15.31
CA THR A 14 -10.25 -5.55 14.74
C THR A 14 -10.49 -4.45 15.77
N GLY A 15 -11.35 -4.67 16.76
CA GLY A 15 -11.54 -3.77 17.90
C GLY A 15 -10.32 -3.69 18.79
N LEU A 16 -9.69 -4.83 19.09
CA LEU A 16 -8.42 -4.86 19.83
C LEU A 16 -7.32 -4.12 19.08
N GLN A 17 -7.20 -4.37 17.78
CA GLN A 17 -6.25 -3.65 16.91
C GLN A 17 -6.48 -2.14 16.96
N PHE A 18 -7.74 -1.69 16.92
CA PHE A 18 -8.06 -0.26 16.99
C PHE A 18 -7.67 0.34 18.36
N ILE A 19 -7.90 -0.40 19.47
CA ILE A 19 -7.45 0.01 20.81
C ILE A 19 -5.92 0.13 20.85
N VAL A 20 -5.19 -0.85 20.30
CA VAL A 20 -3.72 -0.82 20.22
C VAL A 20 -3.24 0.39 19.40
N ALA A 21 -3.87 0.68 18.27
CA ALA A 21 -3.55 1.85 17.45
C ALA A 21 -3.77 3.18 18.23
N ILE A 22 -4.83 3.28 19.03
CA ILE A 22 -5.06 4.44 19.91
C ILE A 22 -3.97 4.55 20.99
N VAL A 23 -3.56 3.42 21.57
CA VAL A 23 -2.48 3.40 22.58
C VAL A 23 -1.16 3.85 21.96
N LEU A 24 -0.83 3.37 20.74
CA LEU A 24 0.35 3.82 20.01
C LEU A 24 0.30 5.32 19.72
N TRP A 25 -0.85 5.81 19.26
CA TRP A 25 -1.06 7.25 19.03
C TRP A 25 -0.80 8.09 20.27
N ARG A 26 -1.27 7.64 21.45
CA ARG A 26 -1.08 8.36 22.72
C ARG A 26 0.35 8.34 23.23
N LYS A 27 1.11 7.27 22.89
CA LYS A 27 2.51 7.11 23.33
C LYS A 27 3.51 7.69 22.33
N PHE A 28 3.06 8.08 21.14
CA PHE A 28 3.90 8.67 20.11
C PHE A 28 4.34 10.08 20.51
N ASP A 29 5.63 10.34 20.38
CA ASP A 29 6.22 11.65 20.61
C ASP A 29 6.33 12.43 19.29
N PRO A 30 5.47 13.44 19.04
CA PRO A 30 5.49 14.21 17.81
C PRO A 30 6.70 15.15 17.69
N SER A 31 7.46 15.38 18.76
CA SER A 31 8.67 16.20 18.74
C SER A 31 9.88 15.43 18.20
N ASN A 32 9.81 14.10 18.22
CA ASN A 32 10.89 13.22 17.73
C ASN A 32 10.64 12.86 16.25
N GLY A 33 11.45 13.38 15.33
CA GLY A 33 11.38 13.11 13.89
C GLY A 33 11.91 11.74 13.48
N SER A 34 12.45 10.92 14.40
CA SER A 34 12.93 9.58 14.10
C SER A 34 11.83 8.54 14.13
N MET A 35 12.11 7.32 13.57
CA MET A 35 11.22 6.16 13.70
C MET A 35 11.07 5.76 15.16
N GLN A 36 9.85 5.47 15.59
CA GLN A 36 9.51 5.07 16.96
C GLN A 36 8.93 3.66 16.98
N PHE A 37 8.97 3.02 18.15
CA PHE A 37 8.49 1.64 18.37
C PHE A 37 9.12 0.66 17.37
N MET A 38 10.43 0.84 17.12
CA MET A 38 11.15 -0.01 16.17
C MET A 38 11.37 -1.40 16.74
N GLU A 39 11.04 -2.40 15.93
CA GLU A 39 11.39 -3.79 16.16
C GLU A 39 12.24 -4.28 14.98
N ARG A 40 13.37 -4.93 15.26
CA ARG A 40 14.30 -5.42 14.25
C ARG A 40 14.72 -6.85 14.58
N TYR A 41 14.49 -7.77 13.63
CA TYR A 41 14.92 -9.16 13.70
C TYR A 41 15.53 -9.56 12.36
N GLU A 42 16.67 -10.26 12.38
CA GLU A 42 17.23 -10.86 11.16
C GLU A 42 16.34 -11.98 10.69
N TRP A 43 15.92 -11.92 9.43
CA TRP A 43 15.04 -12.95 8.85
C TRP A 43 15.77 -13.85 7.86
N ILE A 44 16.38 -13.28 6.78
CA ILE A 44 17.14 -14.01 5.77
C ILE A 44 18.52 -13.34 5.63
N PRO A 45 19.52 -13.75 6.45
CA PRO A 45 20.84 -13.09 6.47
C PRO A 45 21.56 -13.15 5.12
N SER A 46 21.39 -14.24 4.35
CA SER A 46 22.03 -14.43 3.04
C SER A 46 21.67 -13.38 1.99
N LEU A 47 20.51 -12.72 2.15
CA LEU A 47 20.01 -11.65 1.27
C LEU A 47 19.97 -10.29 1.98
N ASN A 48 20.46 -10.19 3.21
CA ASN A 48 20.32 -9.00 4.06
C ASN A 48 18.86 -8.53 4.20
N ILE A 49 17.93 -9.49 4.35
CA ILE A 49 16.52 -9.23 4.60
C ILE A 49 16.27 -9.30 6.10
N SER A 50 15.68 -8.25 6.63
CA SER A 50 15.33 -8.13 8.04
C SER A 50 13.84 -7.86 8.23
N TYR A 51 13.27 -8.43 9.29
CA TYR A 51 11.93 -8.06 9.73
C TYR A 51 12.05 -6.77 10.55
N ILE A 52 11.81 -5.63 9.91
CA ILE A 52 11.93 -4.32 10.53
C ILE A 52 10.56 -3.64 10.47
N LEU A 53 10.04 -3.34 11.64
CA LEU A 53 8.81 -2.56 11.80
C LEU A 53 9.11 -1.27 12.56
N GLY A 54 8.34 -0.23 12.25
CA GLY A 54 8.41 1.03 12.97
C GLY A 54 7.31 1.98 12.52
N VAL A 55 7.11 3.04 13.27
CA VAL A 55 6.15 4.11 12.95
C VAL A 55 6.78 5.48 13.07
N ASP A 56 6.29 6.39 12.25
CA ASP A 56 6.59 7.81 12.31
C ASP A 56 5.32 8.66 12.14
N GLY A 57 5.47 9.97 12.07
CA GLY A 57 4.35 10.89 11.89
C GLY A 57 3.56 10.72 10.59
N LEU A 58 4.11 10.03 9.57
CA LEU A 58 3.42 9.72 8.33
C LEU A 58 2.65 8.40 8.41
N SER A 59 3.26 7.34 8.95
CA SER A 59 2.65 6.01 8.99
C SER A 59 1.63 5.85 10.11
N LEU A 60 1.84 6.45 11.27
CA LEU A 60 0.95 6.29 12.43
C LEU A 60 -0.50 6.72 12.17
N PRO A 61 -0.79 7.90 11.55
CA PRO A 61 -2.16 8.25 11.17
C PRO A 61 -2.80 7.25 10.22
N MET A 62 -2.01 6.66 9.30
CA MET A 62 -2.49 5.64 8.36
C MET A 62 -2.82 4.33 9.07
N VAL A 63 -2.01 3.91 10.04
CA VAL A 63 -2.28 2.74 10.90
C VAL A 63 -3.55 2.94 11.70
N LEU A 64 -3.72 4.12 12.33
CA LEU A 64 -4.93 4.44 13.10
C LEU A 64 -6.19 4.44 12.22
N LEU A 65 -6.12 5.10 11.06
CA LEU A 65 -7.21 5.13 10.08
C LEU A 65 -7.55 3.72 9.59
N THR A 66 -6.54 2.89 9.30
CA THR A 66 -6.73 1.50 8.89
C THR A 66 -7.47 0.72 9.96
N ALA A 67 -6.98 0.76 11.19
CA ALA A 67 -7.60 0.04 12.31
C ALA A 67 -9.06 0.46 12.54
N MET A 68 -9.36 1.76 12.45
CA MET A 68 -10.72 2.30 12.56
C MET A 68 -11.63 1.81 11.43
N LEU A 69 -11.17 1.91 10.16
CA LEU A 69 -11.99 1.53 9.01
C LEU A 69 -12.24 0.02 8.96
N PHE A 70 -11.25 -0.81 9.32
CA PHE A 70 -11.44 -2.24 9.40
C PHE A 70 -12.36 -2.64 10.54
N PHE A 71 -12.32 -1.96 11.68
CA PHE A 71 -13.26 -2.20 12.77
C PHE A 71 -14.71 -1.85 12.36
N ILE A 72 -14.93 -0.66 11.81
CA ILE A 72 -16.26 -0.24 11.33
C ILE A 72 -16.76 -1.15 10.21
N GLY A 73 -15.87 -1.54 9.28
CA GLY A 73 -16.21 -2.38 8.13
C GLY A 73 -16.71 -3.78 8.51
N VAL A 74 -16.34 -4.33 9.67
CA VAL A 74 -16.94 -5.58 10.19
C VAL A 74 -18.44 -5.41 10.42
N PHE A 75 -18.87 -4.29 11.00
CA PHE A 75 -20.29 -4.03 11.26
C PHE A 75 -21.05 -3.75 9.97
N VAL A 76 -20.45 -3.05 9.00
CA VAL A 76 -21.04 -2.85 7.65
C VAL A 76 -21.21 -4.19 6.93
N SER A 77 -20.29 -5.15 7.19
CA SER A 77 -20.34 -6.50 6.60
C SER A 77 -21.21 -7.49 7.36
N TRP A 78 -21.93 -7.06 8.41
CA TRP A 78 -22.68 -7.96 9.29
C TRP A 78 -23.75 -8.78 8.57
N ASN A 79 -24.35 -8.21 7.54
CA ASN A 79 -25.42 -8.82 6.76
C ASN A 79 -24.94 -9.77 5.64
N ILE A 80 -23.66 -10.01 5.49
CA ILE A 80 -23.10 -10.99 4.54
C ILE A 80 -23.56 -12.38 4.93
N LYS A 81 -24.26 -13.09 4.00
CA LYS A 81 -24.81 -14.44 4.21
C LYS A 81 -24.05 -15.51 3.43
N LYS A 82 -23.41 -15.16 2.33
CA LYS A 82 -22.71 -16.09 1.45
C LYS A 82 -21.31 -16.33 1.97
N ALA A 83 -20.93 -17.59 2.25
CA ALA A 83 -19.58 -18.02 2.62
C ALA A 83 -18.92 -17.11 3.69
N VAL A 84 -19.61 -16.86 4.79
CA VAL A 84 -19.26 -15.90 5.85
C VAL A 84 -17.85 -16.14 6.40
N LYS A 85 -17.43 -17.39 6.61
CA LYS A 85 -16.10 -17.74 7.10
C LYS A 85 -15.00 -17.30 6.13
N GLY A 86 -15.18 -17.56 4.82
CA GLY A 86 -14.25 -17.16 3.78
C GLY A 86 -14.15 -15.64 3.64
N TYR A 87 -15.28 -14.94 3.73
CA TYR A 87 -15.32 -13.48 3.68
C TYR A 87 -14.47 -12.85 4.80
N PHE A 88 -14.73 -13.22 6.05
CA PHE A 88 -14.01 -12.62 7.18
C PHE A 88 -12.56 -13.09 7.27
N ALA A 89 -12.21 -14.30 6.82
CA ALA A 89 -10.81 -14.72 6.71
C ALA A 89 -10.03 -13.85 5.71
N LEU A 90 -10.58 -13.62 4.52
CA LEU A 90 -9.98 -12.74 3.51
C LEU A 90 -9.96 -11.27 3.98
N TYR A 91 -10.99 -10.84 4.69
CA TYR A 91 -11.09 -9.51 5.27
C TYR A 91 -9.96 -9.24 6.28
N LEU A 92 -9.72 -10.19 7.20
CA LEU A 92 -8.64 -10.08 8.19
C LEU A 92 -7.25 -10.21 7.55
N LEU A 93 -7.09 -11.04 6.51
CA LEU A 93 -5.85 -11.15 5.75
C LEU A 93 -5.55 -9.83 5.01
N LEU A 94 -6.57 -9.19 4.42
CA LEU A 94 -6.45 -7.87 3.83
C LEU A 94 -6.00 -6.83 4.86
N ASN A 95 -6.59 -6.86 6.05
CA ASN A 95 -6.21 -5.97 7.16
C ASN A 95 -4.74 -6.13 7.53
N ALA A 96 -4.28 -7.37 7.72
CA ALA A 96 -2.89 -7.66 8.04
C ALA A 96 -1.93 -7.13 6.96
N GLY A 97 -2.26 -7.32 5.67
CA GLY A 97 -1.47 -6.80 4.55
C GLY A 97 -1.38 -5.27 4.58
N VAL A 98 -2.51 -4.57 4.74
CA VAL A 98 -2.56 -3.10 4.75
C VAL A 98 -1.74 -2.52 5.91
N VAL A 99 -1.92 -3.04 7.13
CA VAL A 99 -1.15 -2.58 8.31
C VAL A 99 0.33 -2.89 8.13
N GLY A 100 0.65 -4.09 7.61
CA GLY A 100 2.02 -4.50 7.34
C GLY A 100 2.76 -3.54 6.41
N VAL A 101 2.10 -3.03 5.35
CA VAL A 101 2.72 -2.03 4.45
C VAL A 101 3.09 -0.74 5.19
N PHE A 102 2.20 -0.23 6.05
CA PHE A 102 2.48 1.03 6.77
C PHE A 102 3.53 0.90 7.87
N LEU A 103 3.73 -0.31 8.40
CA LEU A 103 4.71 -0.57 9.46
C LEU A 103 6.07 -1.00 8.92
N SER A 104 6.15 -1.54 7.70
CA SER A 104 7.39 -2.12 7.15
C SER A 104 8.44 -1.06 6.86
N LEU A 105 9.65 -1.30 7.37
CA LEU A 105 10.87 -0.53 7.11
C LEU A 105 11.94 -1.33 6.35
N ASP A 106 11.58 -2.50 5.85
CA ASP A 106 12.36 -3.32 4.91
C ASP A 106 11.57 -3.47 3.62
N PHE A 107 12.18 -3.22 2.45
CA PHE A 107 11.49 -3.25 1.16
C PHE A 107 10.98 -4.64 0.77
N PHE A 108 11.66 -5.70 1.18
CA PHE A 108 11.19 -7.05 0.90
C PHE A 108 9.92 -7.35 1.70
N LEU A 109 9.92 -6.98 2.99
CA LEU A 109 8.77 -7.10 3.86
C LEU A 109 7.60 -6.21 3.37
N PHE A 110 7.90 -4.97 2.99
CA PHE A 110 6.94 -4.04 2.39
C PHE A 110 6.28 -4.66 1.15
N TYR A 111 7.08 -5.23 0.24
CA TYR A 111 6.59 -5.83 -0.99
C TYR A 111 5.73 -7.07 -0.73
N ILE A 112 6.11 -7.93 0.21
CA ILE A 112 5.27 -9.07 0.61
C ILE A 112 3.90 -8.61 1.08
N PHE A 113 3.84 -7.64 2.00
CA PHE A 113 2.55 -7.14 2.48
C PHE A 113 1.75 -6.44 1.37
N TRP A 114 2.44 -5.76 0.46
CA TRP A 114 1.81 -5.15 -0.72
C TRP A 114 1.15 -6.18 -1.62
N GLU A 115 1.79 -7.31 -1.90
CA GLU A 115 1.25 -8.40 -2.71
C GLU A 115 0.17 -9.19 -1.98
N VAL A 116 0.35 -9.45 -0.68
CA VAL A 116 -0.63 -10.18 0.13
C VAL A 116 -2.02 -9.53 0.11
N MET A 117 -2.11 -8.22 -0.07
CA MET A 117 -3.40 -7.52 -0.19
C MET A 117 -4.16 -7.85 -1.49
N LEU A 118 -3.46 -8.18 -2.58
CA LEU A 118 -4.09 -8.33 -3.89
C LEU A 118 -5.02 -9.53 -3.93
N LEU A 119 -4.58 -10.65 -3.36
CA LEU A 119 -5.35 -11.88 -3.37
C LEU A 119 -6.69 -11.76 -2.61
N PRO A 120 -6.74 -11.28 -1.35
CA PRO A 120 -8.00 -11.02 -0.67
C PRO A 120 -8.93 -10.09 -1.43
N MET A 121 -8.40 -8.96 -1.96
CA MET A 121 -9.22 -8.01 -2.71
C MET A 121 -9.83 -8.62 -3.96
N TYR A 122 -9.04 -9.40 -4.73
CA TYR A 122 -9.53 -10.11 -5.90
C TYR A 122 -10.73 -10.99 -5.56
N PHE A 123 -10.63 -11.80 -4.51
CA PHE A 123 -11.73 -12.68 -4.09
C PHE A 123 -12.89 -11.93 -3.48
N LEU A 124 -12.64 -10.90 -2.66
CA LEU A 124 -13.70 -10.10 -2.04
C LEU A 124 -14.55 -9.38 -3.08
N ILE A 125 -13.96 -8.87 -4.15
CA ILE A 125 -14.70 -8.31 -5.29
C ILE A 125 -15.35 -9.42 -6.10
N GLY A 126 -14.61 -10.47 -6.50
CA GLY A 126 -15.06 -11.50 -7.44
C GLY A 126 -16.14 -12.43 -6.90
N MET A 127 -16.19 -12.68 -5.59
CA MET A 127 -17.17 -13.61 -4.99
C MET A 127 -18.41 -12.92 -4.41
N TRP A 128 -18.24 -11.73 -3.83
CA TRP A 128 -19.30 -10.98 -3.13
C TRP A 128 -19.73 -9.69 -3.84
N GLY A 129 -19.11 -9.38 -4.98
CA GLY A 129 -19.44 -8.21 -5.80
C GLY A 129 -20.74 -8.32 -6.59
N GLY A 130 -21.02 -7.28 -7.36
CA GLY A 130 -22.21 -7.10 -8.20
C GLY A 130 -22.19 -7.93 -9.50
N PRO A 131 -22.99 -7.53 -10.50
CA PRO A 131 -23.16 -8.32 -11.73
C PRO A 131 -21.89 -8.51 -12.57
N GLN A 132 -21.00 -7.50 -12.64
CA GLN A 132 -19.77 -7.54 -13.42
C GLN A 132 -18.52 -7.83 -12.56
N ARG A 133 -18.71 -8.40 -11.36
CA ARG A 133 -17.68 -8.65 -10.36
C ARG A 133 -16.45 -9.38 -10.87
N GLU A 134 -16.62 -10.38 -11.76
CA GLU A 134 -15.50 -11.17 -12.28
C GLU A 134 -14.57 -10.32 -13.15
N TYR A 135 -15.15 -9.54 -14.08
CA TYR A 135 -14.39 -8.63 -14.91
C TYR A 135 -13.72 -7.52 -14.08
N ALA A 136 -14.44 -6.98 -13.09
CA ALA A 136 -13.91 -5.98 -12.18
C ALA A 136 -12.72 -6.50 -11.36
N ALA A 137 -12.85 -7.72 -10.81
CA ALA A 137 -11.79 -8.36 -10.03
C ALA A 137 -10.55 -8.66 -10.87
N ILE A 138 -10.72 -9.22 -12.08
CA ILE A 138 -9.60 -9.51 -13.00
C ILE A 138 -8.91 -8.20 -13.42
N LYS A 139 -9.66 -7.18 -13.79
CA LYS A 139 -9.09 -5.89 -14.20
C LYS A 139 -8.31 -5.24 -13.06
N PHE A 140 -8.89 -5.20 -11.86
CA PHE A 140 -8.20 -4.73 -10.65
C PHE A 140 -6.88 -5.48 -10.43
N PHE A 141 -6.93 -6.82 -10.45
CA PHE A 141 -5.78 -7.67 -10.20
C PHE A 141 -4.66 -7.43 -11.23
N LEU A 142 -4.98 -7.48 -12.52
CA LEU A 142 -3.98 -7.31 -13.58
C LEU A 142 -3.33 -5.92 -13.56
N TYR A 143 -4.12 -4.86 -13.36
CA TYR A 143 -3.56 -3.50 -13.27
C TYR A 143 -2.61 -3.35 -12.08
N THR A 144 -3.04 -3.81 -10.91
CA THR A 144 -2.23 -3.67 -9.69
C THR A 144 -1.02 -4.58 -9.70
N LEU A 145 -1.13 -5.80 -10.23
CA LEU A 145 -0.01 -6.73 -10.40
C LEU A 145 1.04 -6.16 -11.38
N PHE A 146 0.60 -5.61 -12.52
CA PHE A 146 1.52 -4.96 -13.45
C PHE A 146 2.32 -3.82 -12.79
N GLY A 147 1.63 -2.98 -12.02
CA GLY A 147 2.28 -1.90 -11.27
C GLY A 147 3.28 -2.41 -10.24
N SER A 148 2.92 -3.45 -9.49
CA SER A 148 3.79 -4.00 -8.45
C SER A 148 5.03 -4.70 -9.03
N VAL A 149 4.93 -5.34 -10.20
CA VAL A 149 6.10 -5.89 -10.89
C VAL A 149 7.08 -4.80 -11.30
N LEU A 150 6.60 -3.66 -11.83
CA LEU A 150 7.47 -2.51 -12.14
C LEU A 150 8.12 -1.94 -10.88
N MET A 151 7.35 -1.81 -9.79
CA MET A 151 7.87 -1.40 -8.49
C MET A 151 8.94 -2.37 -7.98
N LEU A 152 8.75 -3.69 -8.12
CA LEU A 152 9.74 -4.70 -7.74
C LEU A 152 11.05 -4.52 -8.49
N ILE A 153 11.00 -4.28 -9.80
CA ILE A 153 12.21 -4.01 -10.60
C ILE A 153 12.95 -2.78 -10.05
N GLY A 154 12.21 -1.73 -9.70
CA GLY A 154 12.79 -0.54 -9.07
C GLY A 154 13.41 -0.83 -7.70
N ILE A 155 12.73 -1.62 -6.84
CA ILE A 155 13.24 -2.04 -5.52
C ILE A 155 14.51 -2.89 -5.67
N LEU A 156 14.54 -3.84 -6.61
CA LEU A 156 15.75 -4.62 -6.90
C LEU A 156 16.88 -3.73 -7.41
N GLY A 157 16.55 -2.70 -8.20
CA GLY A 157 17.50 -1.69 -8.59
C GLY A 157 18.16 -0.99 -7.41
N LEU A 158 17.38 -0.54 -6.44
CA LEU A 158 17.89 0.04 -5.19
C LEU A 158 18.72 -0.97 -4.41
N TYR A 159 18.26 -2.20 -4.29
CA TYR A 159 18.99 -3.26 -3.60
C TYR A 159 20.40 -3.46 -4.16
N PHE A 160 20.52 -3.62 -5.49
CA PHE A 160 21.84 -3.89 -6.10
C PHE A 160 22.76 -2.67 -6.10
N THR A 161 22.24 -1.47 -6.16
CA THR A 161 23.06 -0.23 -6.18
C THR A 161 23.41 0.25 -4.78
N CYS A 162 22.53 0.11 -3.78
CA CYS A 162 22.73 0.64 -2.42
C CYS A 162 23.39 -0.36 -1.46
N GLY A 163 24.22 -1.27 -1.95
CA GLY A 163 25.03 -2.17 -1.09
C GLY A 163 24.30 -3.44 -0.66
N LYS A 164 23.38 -3.96 -1.50
CA LYS A 164 22.63 -5.21 -1.30
C LYS A 164 21.88 -5.26 0.03
N THR A 165 21.13 -4.23 0.36
CA THR A 165 20.25 -4.14 1.52
C THR A 165 18.84 -3.82 1.10
N PHE A 166 17.85 -4.34 1.84
CA PHE A 166 16.44 -3.96 1.70
C PHE A 166 15.98 -2.98 2.80
N ASP A 167 16.83 -2.67 3.77
CA ASP A 167 16.53 -1.70 4.84
C ASP A 167 16.30 -0.31 4.24
N ILE A 168 15.04 0.19 4.35
CA ILE A 168 14.61 1.45 3.76
C ILE A 168 15.42 2.63 4.32
N LEU A 169 15.74 2.61 5.61
CA LEU A 169 16.47 3.70 6.26
C LEU A 169 17.92 3.77 5.76
N LEU A 170 18.58 2.61 5.63
CA LEU A 170 19.92 2.54 5.05
C LEU A 170 19.94 2.94 3.57
N ILE A 171 18.90 2.57 2.82
CA ILE A 171 18.78 2.97 1.42
C ILE A 171 18.57 4.47 1.31
N MET A 172 17.77 5.10 2.18
CA MET A 172 17.59 6.56 2.21
C MET A 172 18.90 7.31 2.42
N GLU A 173 19.79 6.77 3.26
CA GLU A 173 21.11 7.35 3.49
C GLU A 173 22.06 7.18 2.29
N ARG A 174 22.06 5.99 1.66
CA ARG A 174 23.05 5.61 0.65
C ARG A 174 22.68 5.98 -0.77
N ALA A 175 21.38 6.05 -1.09
CA ALA A 175 20.89 6.21 -2.46
C ALA A 175 21.43 7.48 -3.16
N PRO A 176 21.57 8.65 -2.53
CA PRO A 176 22.08 9.84 -3.19
C PRO A 176 23.49 9.64 -3.78
N GLU A 177 24.38 9.01 -3.03
CA GLU A 177 25.76 8.73 -3.48
C GLU A 177 25.82 7.49 -4.37
N ALA A 178 25.12 6.42 -4.01
CA ALA A 178 25.17 5.14 -4.71
C ALA A 178 24.56 5.18 -6.12
N LEU A 179 23.63 6.09 -6.38
CA LEU A 179 22.99 6.25 -7.68
C LEU A 179 23.64 7.32 -8.56
N ASP A 180 24.55 8.12 -7.99
CA ASP A 180 25.21 9.18 -8.74
C ASP A 180 26.11 8.59 -9.84
N GLY A 181 26.00 9.14 -11.05
CA GLY A 181 26.76 8.70 -12.22
C GLY A 181 26.43 7.30 -12.76
N VAL A 182 25.57 6.51 -12.10
CA VAL A 182 25.19 5.17 -12.56
C VAL A 182 24.24 5.26 -13.73
N LEU A 183 24.55 4.56 -14.81
CA LEU A 183 23.73 4.52 -16.03
C LEU A 183 23.12 3.14 -16.28
N TRP A 184 21.82 3.10 -16.55
CA TRP A 184 21.09 1.94 -17.04
C TRP A 184 20.54 2.25 -18.44
N TRP A 185 20.93 1.44 -19.44
CA TRP A 185 20.54 1.65 -20.85
C TRP A 185 20.82 3.08 -21.36
N GLY A 186 21.89 3.71 -20.87
CA GLY A 186 22.26 5.08 -21.26
C GLY A 186 21.50 6.20 -20.55
N MET A 187 20.61 5.87 -19.61
CA MET A 187 19.87 6.82 -18.77
C MET A 187 20.35 6.75 -17.32
N SER A 188 20.19 7.83 -16.55
CA SER A 188 20.48 7.81 -15.12
C SER A 188 19.66 6.72 -14.42
N ALA A 189 20.34 5.81 -13.70
CA ALA A 189 19.70 4.72 -12.96
C ALA A 189 18.70 5.25 -11.94
N ALA A 190 19.02 6.36 -11.26
CA ALA A 190 18.12 7.02 -10.32
C ALA A 190 16.79 7.42 -10.97
N LYS A 191 16.81 8.00 -12.20
CA LYS A 191 15.59 8.36 -12.91
C LYS A 191 14.78 7.14 -13.33
N VAL A 192 15.44 6.10 -13.83
CA VAL A 192 14.76 4.85 -14.23
C VAL A 192 14.10 4.19 -13.02
N ILE A 193 14.82 4.03 -11.93
CA ILE A 193 14.29 3.44 -10.68
C ILE A 193 13.12 4.28 -10.17
N TRP A 194 13.30 5.60 -10.12
CA TRP A 194 12.25 6.52 -9.67
C TRP A 194 10.95 6.36 -10.47
N VAL A 195 11.05 6.31 -11.80
CA VAL A 195 9.88 6.16 -12.70
C VAL A 195 9.22 4.78 -12.50
N LEU A 196 10.00 3.70 -12.41
CA LEU A 196 9.45 2.35 -12.20
C LEU A 196 8.67 2.25 -10.89
N VAL A 197 9.23 2.76 -9.80
CA VAL A 197 8.58 2.78 -8.49
C VAL A 197 7.36 3.71 -8.51
N PHE A 198 7.49 4.89 -9.12
CA PHE A 198 6.39 5.84 -9.27
C PHE A 198 5.20 5.25 -10.03
N ILE A 199 5.42 4.55 -11.15
CA ILE A 199 4.34 3.91 -11.92
C ILE A 199 3.62 2.87 -11.05
N GLY A 200 4.35 2.08 -10.26
CA GLY A 200 3.75 1.12 -9.35
C GLY A 200 2.78 1.77 -8.36
N PHE A 201 3.18 2.87 -7.74
CA PHE A 201 2.33 3.63 -6.84
C PHE A 201 1.23 4.41 -7.58
N ALA A 202 1.52 4.99 -8.75
CA ALA A 202 0.57 5.76 -9.55
C ALA A 202 -0.61 4.90 -10.05
N ILE A 203 -0.39 3.62 -10.34
CA ILE A 203 -1.45 2.67 -10.66
C ILE A 203 -2.37 2.47 -9.44
N LYS A 204 -1.81 2.42 -8.24
CA LYS A 204 -2.58 2.26 -7.00
C LYS A 204 -3.34 3.53 -6.61
N VAL A 205 -2.77 4.73 -6.86
CA VAL A 205 -3.40 6.06 -6.63
C VAL A 205 -4.57 6.34 -7.57
N PRO A 206 -4.81 5.65 -8.56
CA PRO A 206 -5.23 5.66 -9.94
C PRO A 206 -4.97 6.99 -10.69
N VAL A 207 -3.71 7.28 -10.92
CA VAL A 207 -3.29 8.42 -11.74
C VAL A 207 -3.63 8.16 -13.22
N PHE A 208 -4.14 9.17 -13.93
CA PHE A 208 -4.35 9.07 -15.38
C PHE A 208 -3.02 8.73 -16.11
N PRO A 209 -2.99 7.77 -17.06
CA PRO A 209 -4.11 7.01 -17.66
C PRO A 209 -4.44 5.68 -16.93
N PHE A 210 -3.81 5.36 -15.82
CA PHE A 210 -3.93 4.07 -15.13
C PHE A 210 -5.16 3.95 -14.19
N HIS A 211 -6.12 4.87 -14.30
CA HIS A 211 -7.27 4.98 -13.39
C HIS A 211 -8.45 4.06 -13.72
N THR A 212 -8.48 3.46 -14.91
CA THR A 212 -9.71 2.81 -15.46
C THR A 212 -10.15 1.54 -14.71
N TRP A 213 -9.34 1.00 -13.84
CA TRP A 213 -9.69 -0.13 -12.99
C TRP A 213 -10.56 0.29 -11.78
N LEU A 214 -10.35 1.52 -11.26
CA LEU A 214 -10.98 1.97 -10.02
C LEU A 214 -12.49 2.12 -10.10
N PRO A 215 -13.10 2.82 -11.10
CA PRO A 215 -14.54 2.98 -11.17
C PRO A 215 -15.27 1.64 -11.17
N LEU A 216 -14.76 0.69 -11.95
CA LEU A 216 -15.36 -0.64 -12.05
C LEU A 216 -15.22 -1.45 -10.76
N ALA A 217 -14.00 -1.50 -10.19
CA ALA A 217 -13.75 -2.19 -8.92
C ALA A 217 -14.58 -1.61 -7.77
N HIS A 218 -14.74 -0.26 -7.76
CA HIS A 218 -15.47 0.44 -6.71
C HIS A 218 -16.98 0.23 -6.78
N VAL A 219 -17.55 0.22 -7.99
CA VAL A 219 -18.99 0.01 -8.22
C VAL A 219 -19.37 -1.45 -7.92
N GLU A 220 -18.53 -2.41 -8.34
CA GLU A 220 -18.84 -3.83 -8.18
C GLU A 220 -18.54 -4.36 -6.78
N ALA A 221 -17.61 -3.76 -6.03
CA ALA A 221 -17.24 -4.26 -4.70
C ALA A 221 -18.42 -4.14 -3.69
N PRO A 222 -18.54 -5.09 -2.74
CA PRO A 222 -19.45 -4.93 -1.60
C PRO A 222 -19.17 -3.61 -0.86
N THR A 223 -20.20 -2.99 -0.30
CA THR A 223 -20.11 -1.65 0.33
C THR A 223 -18.93 -1.54 1.32
N ALA A 224 -18.75 -2.51 2.21
CA ALA A 224 -17.65 -2.49 3.17
C ALA A 224 -16.27 -2.51 2.48
N ILE A 225 -16.12 -3.31 1.42
CA ILE A 225 -14.89 -3.43 0.64
C ILE A 225 -14.63 -2.16 -0.17
N SER A 226 -15.70 -1.56 -0.73
CA SER A 226 -15.64 -0.27 -1.43
C SER A 226 -15.17 0.85 -0.49
N VAL A 227 -15.64 0.88 0.77
CA VAL A 227 -15.17 1.83 1.80
C VAL A 227 -13.67 1.63 2.09
N LEU A 228 -13.20 0.39 2.22
CA LEU A 228 -11.77 0.11 2.43
C LEU A 228 -10.93 0.49 1.21
N LEU A 229 -11.44 0.21 0.00
CA LEU A 229 -10.76 0.59 -1.24
C LEU A 229 -10.53 2.10 -1.31
N ALA A 230 -11.58 2.90 -1.15
CA ALA A 230 -11.49 4.35 -1.19
C ALA A 230 -10.80 4.95 0.06
N GLY A 231 -11.09 4.37 1.23
CA GLY A 231 -10.63 4.91 2.53
C GLY A 231 -9.14 4.73 2.80
N ILE A 232 -8.56 3.58 2.40
CA ILE A 232 -7.18 3.25 2.76
C ILE A 232 -6.33 2.70 1.62
N LEU A 233 -6.86 1.83 0.75
CA LEU A 233 -6.07 1.16 -0.28
C LEU A 233 -5.47 2.13 -1.32
N LEU A 234 -6.20 3.18 -1.69
CA LEU A 234 -5.68 4.24 -2.56
C LEU A 234 -4.59 5.05 -1.87
N LYS A 235 -4.70 5.27 -0.55
CA LYS A 235 -3.73 6.02 0.24
C LYS A 235 -2.39 5.30 0.39
N LEU A 236 -2.35 3.97 0.24
CA LEU A 236 -1.10 3.22 0.18
C LEU A 236 -0.19 3.68 -0.98
N GLY A 237 -0.77 3.99 -2.14
CA GLY A 237 -0.01 4.53 -3.26
C GLY A 237 0.57 5.91 -2.96
N VAL A 238 -0.23 6.81 -2.37
CA VAL A 238 0.25 8.14 -1.94
C VAL A 238 1.33 8.01 -0.86
N TYR A 239 1.11 7.14 0.13
CA TYR A 239 2.11 6.84 1.16
C TYR A 239 3.42 6.36 0.53
N GLY A 240 3.35 5.43 -0.44
CA GLY A 240 4.53 4.93 -1.15
C GLY A 240 5.27 6.03 -1.92
N ILE A 241 4.55 6.92 -2.61
CA ILE A 241 5.17 8.07 -3.29
C ILE A 241 5.92 8.94 -2.28
N ILE A 242 5.29 9.31 -1.16
CA ILE A 242 5.92 10.17 -0.15
C ILE A 242 7.10 9.44 0.51
N ARG A 243 6.91 8.19 0.95
CA ARG A 243 7.92 7.42 1.67
C ARG A 243 9.12 7.05 0.81
N VAL A 244 8.88 6.62 -0.42
CA VAL A 244 9.92 6.05 -1.29
C VAL A 244 10.41 7.07 -2.30
N ASN A 245 9.53 7.62 -3.16
CA ASN A 245 9.97 8.52 -4.22
C ASN A 245 10.53 9.83 -3.66
N TYR A 246 9.84 10.44 -2.70
CA TYR A 246 10.30 11.68 -2.06
C TYR A 246 11.40 11.43 -1.02
N GLY A 247 11.28 10.36 -0.23
CA GLY A 247 12.20 10.07 0.86
C GLY A 247 13.57 9.58 0.41
N ILE A 248 13.64 8.80 -0.68
CA ILE A 248 14.91 8.16 -1.14
C ILE A 248 15.57 8.97 -2.25
N MET A 249 14.77 9.52 -3.15
CA MET A 249 15.26 10.14 -4.40
C MET A 249 14.69 11.56 -4.59
N PRO A 250 14.96 12.51 -3.70
CA PRO A 250 14.38 13.87 -3.77
C PRO A 250 14.78 14.63 -5.04
N ASP A 251 16.00 14.46 -5.55
CA ASP A 251 16.47 15.13 -6.76
C ASP A 251 15.66 14.72 -8.00
N GLN A 252 15.24 13.46 -8.06
CA GLN A 252 14.39 12.95 -9.14
C GLN A 252 12.96 13.49 -9.05
N VAL A 253 12.51 13.83 -7.85
CA VAL A 253 11.23 14.54 -7.66
C VAL A 253 11.29 15.93 -8.27
N TYR A 254 12.37 16.69 -8.01
CA TYR A 254 12.56 18.00 -8.64
C TYR A 254 12.66 17.89 -10.17
N TRP A 255 13.39 16.90 -10.67
CA TRP A 255 13.46 16.63 -12.10
C TRP A 255 12.08 16.37 -12.72
N PHE A 256 11.19 15.64 -12.04
CA PHE A 256 9.86 15.28 -12.57
C PHE A 256 8.74 16.17 -12.04
N ALA A 257 9.05 17.26 -11.33
CA ALA A 257 8.05 18.13 -10.69
C ALA A 257 7.01 18.68 -11.69
N GLY A 258 7.46 19.12 -12.87
CA GLY A 258 6.55 19.56 -13.94
C GLY A 258 5.64 18.45 -14.44
N GLY A 259 6.15 17.23 -14.55
CA GLY A 259 5.35 16.04 -14.89
C GLY A 259 4.31 15.70 -13.84
N LEU A 260 4.67 15.77 -12.53
CA LEU A 260 3.73 15.57 -11.43
C LEU A 260 2.62 16.62 -11.44
N ALA A 261 2.97 17.89 -11.63
CA ALA A 261 1.99 18.99 -11.72
C ALA A 261 1.05 18.80 -12.92
N PHE A 262 1.58 18.42 -14.08
CA PHE A 262 0.78 18.12 -15.26
C PHE A 262 -0.17 16.93 -15.03
N LEU A 263 0.32 15.81 -14.48
CA LEU A 263 -0.52 14.66 -14.14
C LEU A 263 -1.61 15.01 -13.12
N GLY A 264 -1.28 15.84 -12.12
CA GLY A 264 -2.24 16.36 -11.16
C GLY A 264 -3.34 17.18 -11.83
N LEU A 265 -2.97 18.10 -12.74
CA LEU A 265 -3.92 18.90 -13.53
C LEU A 265 -4.84 18.01 -14.38
N VAL A 266 -4.27 17.03 -15.09
CA VAL A 266 -5.05 16.08 -15.91
C VAL A 266 -6.03 15.31 -15.05
N ASN A 267 -5.62 14.83 -13.86
CA ASN A 267 -6.50 14.12 -12.94
C ASN A 267 -7.67 14.98 -12.45
N VAL A 268 -7.41 16.27 -12.14
CA VAL A 268 -8.46 17.20 -11.71
C VAL A 268 -9.47 17.44 -12.82
N LEU A 269 -8.98 17.75 -14.05
CA LEU A 269 -9.84 18.00 -15.22
C LEU A 269 -10.64 16.76 -15.59
N TRP A 270 -9.98 15.61 -15.69
CA TRP A 270 -10.64 14.34 -16.00
C TRP A 270 -11.67 13.93 -14.96
N GLY A 271 -11.31 14.03 -13.67
CA GLY A 271 -12.24 13.75 -12.57
C GLY A 271 -13.44 14.68 -12.57
N GLY A 272 -13.23 15.97 -12.86
CA GLY A 272 -14.30 16.95 -13.02
C GLY A 272 -15.25 16.60 -14.18
N LEU A 273 -14.70 16.21 -15.35
CA LEU A 273 -15.51 15.78 -16.49
C LEU A 273 -16.30 14.49 -16.23
N CYS A 274 -15.74 13.57 -15.46
CA CYS A 274 -16.44 12.33 -15.07
C CYS A 274 -17.54 12.55 -14.03
N ALA A 275 -17.55 13.68 -13.33
CA ALA A 275 -18.55 14.02 -12.31
C ALA A 275 -19.76 14.78 -12.89
N LEU A 276 -19.66 15.28 -14.13
CA LEU A 276 -20.77 15.93 -14.89
C LEU A 276 -21.62 14.91 -15.63
#